data_b59de5c19ca7d9c15ef33558023ade8e
#
_entry.id   b59de5c19ca7d9c15ef33558023ade8e
#
_cell.length_a   1.000
_cell.length_b   1.000
_cell.length_c   1.000
_cell.angle_alpha   90.00
_cell.angle_beta   90.00
_cell.angle_gamma   90.00
#
_symmetry.space_group_name_H-M   'P 1'
#
loop_
_entity.id
_entity.type
_entity.pdbx_description
1 polymer ?
#
loop_
_entity_poly.entity_id
_entity_poly.type
_entity_poly.pdbx_seq_one_letter_code
_entity_poly.pdbx_strand_id
1 'polypeptide(L)'
;GVGPAGAENGIGAEFGVGSEYPAVTIAIAKRIGSDATRVADAVLGKVDRLKGTLIPEDVNVTVTRNYGATAKDKAENLISNLGLAIFLAVVVVFLAMGWRGATIIFLSIPTTFSMTLFIYYIFGYTLNRVTLFALILVTGIVIDATIIVVENMHRHFQMKGNASLKTALEAILEVGNPTILATLTVIASMMPMAFVRGLMGPYMAPMPIGASLAMVFSLLVALTISPWLAVRLLKPKARWREDVDGDGTLGGDDVDSYSLHKSPIYRVYNKLVRPLIETPRKGVLALLIVAALTVASTFLFVTRTVQVKMLPFDNKSEFQVIIDTPEG
;
A
#
# COMPACT_ATOMS: atom_id res chain seq x y z
N GLY A 1 18.44 8.83 -17.17
CA GLY A 1 18.37 7.62 -16.39
C GLY A 1 19.66 7.46 -15.62
N VAL A 2 19.61 7.56 -14.31
CA VAL A 2 20.75 7.27 -13.42
C VAL A 2 20.89 5.75 -13.42
N GLY A 3 21.98 5.23 -13.98
CA GLY A 3 22.35 3.83 -13.84
C GLY A 3 22.57 3.46 -12.36
N PRO A 4 22.45 2.19 -11.98
CA PRO A 4 22.68 1.78 -10.60
C PRO A 4 24.08 2.21 -10.16
N ALA A 5 24.15 2.76 -8.95
CA ALA A 5 25.41 3.12 -8.30
C ALA A 5 26.29 1.87 -8.18
N GLY A 6 27.19 1.70 -9.06
CA GLY A 6 28.05 0.52 -9.24
C GLY A 6 28.61 0.40 -10.65
N ALA A 7 28.09 1.20 -11.58
CA ALA A 7 28.59 1.24 -12.96
C ALA A 7 29.76 2.25 -13.13
N GLU A 8 30.12 3.01 -12.10
CA GLU A 8 31.20 4.00 -12.21
C GLU A 8 32.61 3.42 -12.08
N ASN A 9 32.75 2.18 -11.60
CA ASN A 9 34.01 1.44 -11.70
C ASN A 9 33.91 0.43 -12.85
N GLY A 10 33.69 0.96 -14.04
CA GLY A 10 33.71 0.15 -15.24
C GLY A 10 35.09 -0.51 -15.44
N ILE A 11 35.07 -1.81 -15.65
CA ILE A 11 36.24 -2.63 -16.00
C ILE A 11 37.10 -1.96 -17.10
N GLY A 12 36.52 -1.09 -17.92
CA GLY A 12 37.20 -0.34 -18.96
C GLY A 12 38.06 0.86 -18.50
N ALA A 13 38.01 1.25 -17.22
CA ALA A 13 38.84 2.34 -16.72
C ALA A 13 40.21 1.90 -16.22
N GLU A 14 40.32 0.64 -15.75
CA GLU A 14 41.58 0.05 -15.29
C GLU A 14 42.31 -0.75 -16.41
N PHE A 15 41.54 -1.29 -17.35
CA PHE A 15 42.09 -2.06 -18.48
C PHE A 15 41.81 -1.26 -19.74
N GLY A 16 42.88 -0.92 -20.50
CA GLY A 16 42.74 -0.19 -21.75
C GLY A 16 41.71 -0.86 -22.68
N VAL A 17 40.90 -0.06 -23.34
CA VAL A 17 39.85 -0.55 -24.26
C VAL A 17 40.55 -1.39 -25.36
N GLY A 18 40.21 -2.71 -25.42
CA GLY A 18 40.74 -3.64 -26.40
C GLY A 18 41.83 -4.60 -25.89
N SER A 19 42.17 -4.58 -24.58
CA SER A 19 43.03 -5.58 -23.97
C SER A 19 42.22 -6.81 -23.51
N GLU A 20 42.63 -8.00 -23.96
CA GLU A 20 42.03 -9.27 -23.57
C GLU A 20 42.88 -9.91 -22.46
N TYR A 21 42.25 -10.31 -21.39
CA TYR A 21 42.88 -10.99 -20.25
C TYR A 21 42.18 -12.33 -20.01
N PRO A 22 42.92 -13.39 -19.62
CA PRO A 22 42.30 -14.62 -19.16
C PRO A 22 41.42 -14.36 -17.96
N ALA A 23 40.17 -14.79 -18.02
CA ALA A 23 39.23 -14.59 -16.93
C ALA A 23 38.46 -15.87 -16.60
N VAL A 24 38.17 -16.07 -15.31
CA VAL A 24 37.33 -17.15 -14.81
C VAL A 24 36.09 -16.55 -14.13
N THR A 25 34.93 -16.97 -14.59
CA THR A 25 33.66 -16.55 -13.99
C THR A 25 33.18 -17.58 -12.99
N ILE A 26 32.97 -17.16 -11.74
CA ILE A 26 32.39 -17.99 -10.68
C ILE A 26 30.95 -17.53 -10.44
N ALA A 27 29.99 -18.39 -10.80
CA ALA A 27 28.58 -18.15 -10.53
C ALA A 27 28.14 -18.83 -9.24
N ILE A 28 27.56 -18.04 -8.32
CA ILE A 28 27.08 -18.54 -7.03
C ILE A 28 25.57 -18.35 -6.95
N ALA A 29 24.83 -19.47 -6.83
CA ALA A 29 23.38 -19.47 -6.70
C ALA A 29 22.96 -19.65 -5.24
N LYS A 30 21.95 -18.92 -4.82
CA LYS A 30 21.33 -19.11 -3.50
C LYS A 30 20.39 -20.33 -3.48
N ARG A 31 20.23 -20.97 -2.33
CA ARG A 31 19.20 -21.99 -2.13
C ARG A 31 17.82 -21.37 -2.11
N ILE A 32 16.81 -22.14 -2.52
CA ILE A 32 15.40 -21.75 -2.41
C ILE A 32 15.08 -21.39 -0.95
N GLY A 33 14.41 -20.26 -0.73
CA GLY A 33 14.05 -19.77 0.61
C GLY A 33 15.15 -18.97 1.34
N SER A 34 16.42 -18.97 0.87
CA SER A 34 17.45 -18.14 1.47
C SER A 34 17.36 -16.67 1.02
N ASP A 35 17.79 -15.77 1.89
CA ASP A 35 17.85 -14.33 1.60
C ASP A 35 19.01 -14.02 0.65
N ALA A 36 18.69 -13.41 -0.48
CA ALA A 36 19.67 -13.06 -1.51
C ALA A 36 20.71 -12.04 -1.02
N THR A 37 20.30 -11.07 -0.20
CA THR A 37 21.17 -10.03 0.34
C THR A 37 22.19 -10.64 1.28
N ARG A 38 21.75 -11.45 2.24
CA ARG A 38 22.63 -12.12 3.21
C ARG A 38 23.63 -13.07 2.54
N VAL A 39 23.19 -13.80 1.49
CA VAL A 39 24.07 -14.68 0.74
C VAL A 39 25.11 -13.89 -0.03
N ALA A 40 24.72 -12.80 -0.70
CA ALA A 40 25.65 -11.94 -1.41
C ALA A 40 26.69 -11.31 -0.48
N ASP A 41 26.27 -10.76 0.63
CA ASP A 41 27.16 -10.15 1.63
C ASP A 41 28.13 -11.19 2.23
N ALA A 42 27.65 -12.40 2.51
CA ALA A 42 28.49 -13.48 3.02
C ALA A 42 29.54 -13.93 2.00
N VAL A 43 29.17 -13.98 0.72
CA VAL A 43 30.09 -14.34 -0.38
C VAL A 43 31.13 -13.25 -0.57
N LEU A 44 30.73 -11.98 -0.65
CA LEU A 44 31.66 -10.86 -0.79
C LEU A 44 32.63 -10.77 0.39
N GLY A 45 32.14 -10.88 1.61
CA GLY A 45 32.98 -10.90 2.79
C GLY A 45 33.90 -12.13 2.87
N LYS A 46 33.57 -13.25 2.21
CA LYS A 46 34.47 -14.37 2.07
C LYS A 46 35.54 -14.10 1.03
N VAL A 47 35.17 -13.53 -0.12
CA VAL A 47 36.13 -13.14 -1.17
C VAL A 47 37.17 -12.17 -0.60
N ASP A 48 36.74 -11.14 0.13
CA ASP A 48 37.67 -10.17 0.71
C ASP A 48 38.66 -10.80 1.70
N ARG A 49 38.22 -11.80 2.46
CA ARG A 49 39.13 -12.55 3.37
C ARG A 49 40.10 -13.48 2.64
N LEU A 50 39.77 -13.87 1.41
CA LEU A 50 40.63 -14.74 0.61
C LEU A 50 41.66 -13.94 -0.21
N LYS A 51 41.46 -12.66 -0.43
CA LYS A 51 42.44 -11.77 -1.06
C LYS A 51 43.71 -11.71 -0.22
N GLY A 52 44.86 -11.86 -0.88
CA GLY A 52 46.16 -11.87 -0.20
C GLY A 52 46.56 -13.20 0.48
N THR A 53 45.63 -14.19 0.55
CA THR A 53 45.90 -15.51 1.08
C THR A 53 45.81 -16.62 0.05
N LEU A 54 44.58 -16.88 -0.44
CA LEU A 54 44.32 -17.88 -1.48
C LEU A 54 44.21 -17.24 -2.91
N ILE A 55 43.79 -15.98 -2.96
CA ILE A 55 43.74 -15.20 -4.20
C ILE A 55 45.00 -14.34 -4.21
N PRO A 56 45.93 -14.59 -5.17
CA PRO A 56 47.15 -13.81 -5.30
C PRO A 56 46.84 -12.31 -5.57
N GLU A 57 47.78 -11.43 -5.23
CA GLU A 57 47.57 -9.97 -5.36
C GLU A 57 47.52 -9.51 -6.84
N ASP A 58 48.04 -10.30 -7.76
CA ASP A 58 47.99 -10.06 -9.22
C ASP A 58 46.66 -10.46 -9.86
N VAL A 59 45.76 -11.12 -9.10
CA VAL A 59 44.44 -11.52 -9.57
C VAL A 59 43.41 -10.48 -9.18
N ASN A 60 42.87 -9.81 -10.20
CA ASN A 60 41.79 -8.83 -10.00
C ASN A 60 40.43 -9.53 -9.91
N VAL A 61 39.72 -9.30 -8.82
CA VAL A 61 38.36 -9.86 -8.57
C VAL A 61 37.32 -8.79 -8.76
N THR A 62 36.51 -8.92 -9.78
CA THR A 62 35.46 -7.98 -10.14
C THR A 62 34.09 -8.61 -9.97
N VAL A 63 33.17 -7.90 -9.32
CA VAL A 63 31.78 -8.34 -9.17
C VAL A 63 30.99 -7.88 -10.39
N THR A 64 30.76 -8.77 -11.35
CA THR A 64 30.01 -8.47 -12.57
C THR A 64 28.51 -8.38 -12.35
N ARG A 65 27.97 -9.11 -11.35
CA ARG A 65 26.54 -9.15 -11.07
C ARG A 65 26.27 -9.40 -9.58
N ASN A 66 25.51 -8.52 -8.95
CA ASN A 66 25.07 -8.66 -7.56
C ASN A 66 23.55 -8.52 -7.41
N TYR A 67 22.84 -9.63 -7.49
CA TYR A 67 21.39 -9.65 -7.28
C TYR A 67 20.99 -9.36 -5.83
N GLY A 68 21.86 -9.56 -4.85
CA GLY A 68 21.61 -9.24 -3.45
C GLY A 68 21.48 -7.74 -3.23
N ALA A 69 22.39 -6.95 -3.80
CA ALA A 69 22.30 -5.48 -3.76
C ALA A 69 21.01 -4.97 -4.42
N THR A 70 20.70 -5.47 -5.63
CA THR A 70 19.46 -5.10 -6.33
C THR A 70 18.20 -5.45 -5.50
N ALA A 71 18.19 -6.62 -4.85
CA ALA A 71 17.06 -7.02 -3.99
C ALA A 71 16.93 -6.10 -2.77
N LYS A 72 18.06 -5.71 -2.15
CA LYS A 72 18.10 -4.79 -1.01
C LYS A 72 17.56 -3.42 -1.40
N ASP A 73 18.08 -2.81 -2.46
CA ASP A 73 17.64 -1.50 -2.94
C ASP A 73 16.13 -1.47 -3.24
N LYS A 74 15.62 -2.52 -3.89
CA LYS A 74 14.18 -2.62 -4.17
C LYS A 74 13.35 -2.77 -2.91
N ALA A 75 13.81 -3.55 -1.93
CA ALA A 75 13.12 -3.71 -0.65
C ALA A 75 13.11 -2.40 0.16
N GLU A 76 14.25 -1.71 0.25
CA GLU A 76 14.37 -0.43 0.96
C GLU A 76 13.49 0.65 0.33
N ASN A 77 13.47 0.75 -1.01
CA ASN A 77 12.58 1.67 -1.72
C ASN A 77 11.09 1.37 -1.44
N LEU A 78 10.70 0.09 -1.41
CA LEU A 78 9.32 -0.30 -1.12
C LEU A 78 8.94 0.02 0.34
N ILE A 79 9.82 -0.23 1.31
CA ILE A 79 9.60 0.10 2.71
C ILE A 79 9.50 1.62 2.90
N SER A 80 10.35 2.39 2.25
CA SER A 80 10.30 3.86 2.27
C SER A 80 8.98 4.38 1.69
N ASN A 81 8.53 3.83 0.56
CA ASN A 81 7.26 4.19 -0.06
C ASN A 81 6.06 3.80 0.83
N LEU A 82 6.12 2.66 1.51
CA LEU A 82 5.12 2.27 2.50
C LEU A 82 5.07 3.28 3.66
N GLY A 83 6.23 3.67 4.19
CA GLY A 83 6.32 4.69 5.23
C GLY A 83 5.75 6.04 4.78
N LEU A 84 6.06 6.47 3.55
CA LEU A 84 5.51 7.68 2.96
C LEU A 84 3.99 7.61 2.79
N ALA A 85 3.46 6.49 2.32
CA ALA A 85 2.01 6.30 2.17
C ALA A 85 1.28 6.38 3.52
N ILE A 86 1.82 5.75 4.56
CA ILE A 86 1.29 5.83 5.93
C ILE A 86 1.35 7.28 6.44
N PHE A 87 2.48 7.95 6.26
CA PHE A 87 2.64 9.35 6.68
C PHE A 87 1.61 10.27 6.01
N LEU A 88 1.45 10.18 4.70
CA LEU A 88 0.47 10.99 3.97
C LEU A 88 -0.96 10.71 4.43
N ALA A 89 -1.31 9.45 4.64
CA ALA A 89 -2.64 9.08 5.16
C ALA A 89 -2.88 9.69 6.55
N VAL A 90 -1.91 9.60 7.46
CA VAL A 90 -2.00 10.19 8.80
C VAL A 90 -2.12 11.72 8.73
N VAL A 91 -1.41 12.39 7.81
CA VAL A 91 -1.52 13.84 7.61
C VAL A 91 -2.92 14.23 7.15
N VAL A 92 -3.50 13.50 6.18
CA VAL A 92 -4.88 13.76 5.72
C VAL A 92 -5.88 13.63 6.88
N VAL A 93 -5.76 12.57 7.67
CA VAL A 93 -6.63 12.38 8.84
C VAL A 93 -6.39 13.44 9.91
N PHE A 94 -5.15 13.85 10.12
CA PHE A 94 -4.81 14.95 11.02
C PHE A 94 -5.52 16.25 10.62
N LEU A 95 -5.56 16.56 9.35
CA LEU A 95 -6.25 17.75 8.84
C LEU A 95 -7.78 17.63 8.97
N ALA A 96 -8.35 16.44 8.82
CA ALA A 96 -9.79 16.20 8.88
C ALA A 96 -10.30 16.11 10.32
N MET A 97 -9.66 15.30 11.17
CA MET A 97 -10.14 14.92 12.51
C MET A 97 -9.27 15.48 13.66
N GLY A 98 -8.15 16.11 13.32
CA GLY A 98 -7.18 16.62 14.29
C GLY A 98 -6.26 15.52 14.84
N TRP A 99 -5.36 15.91 15.75
CA TRP A 99 -4.28 15.06 16.25
C TRP A 99 -4.75 13.78 16.97
N ARG A 100 -5.89 13.85 17.67
CA ARG A 100 -6.43 12.69 18.41
C ARG A 100 -6.93 11.58 17.49
N GLY A 101 -7.67 11.94 16.43
CA GLY A 101 -8.09 11.00 15.39
C GLY A 101 -6.88 10.42 14.64
N ALA A 102 -5.93 11.27 14.25
CA ALA A 102 -4.70 10.85 13.60
C ALA A 102 -3.87 9.86 14.43
N THR A 103 -3.79 10.06 15.76
CA THR A 103 -3.06 9.14 16.65
C THR A 103 -3.70 7.75 16.67
N ILE A 104 -5.03 7.64 16.65
CA ILE A 104 -5.70 6.34 16.63
C ILE A 104 -5.35 5.60 15.34
N ILE A 105 -5.44 6.27 14.22
CA ILE A 105 -5.13 5.67 12.91
C ILE A 105 -3.65 5.33 12.81
N PHE A 106 -2.75 6.21 13.26
CA PHE A 106 -1.32 5.95 13.31
C PHE A 106 -0.95 4.70 14.12
N LEU A 107 -1.66 4.42 15.22
CA LEU A 107 -1.46 3.19 16.01
C LEU A 107 -2.08 1.96 15.33
N SER A 108 -3.22 2.11 14.68
CA SER A 108 -3.96 1.01 14.05
C SER A 108 -3.20 0.39 12.88
N ILE A 109 -2.49 1.22 12.08
CA ILE A 109 -1.77 0.75 10.88
C ILE A 109 -0.64 -0.22 11.23
N PRO A 110 0.34 0.13 12.10
CA PRO A 110 1.41 -0.80 12.47
C PRO A 110 0.88 -2.06 13.14
N THR A 111 -0.19 -1.95 13.93
CA THR A 111 -0.82 -3.11 14.57
C THR A 111 -1.35 -4.08 13.53
N THR A 112 -2.10 -3.59 12.53
CA THR A 112 -2.63 -4.40 11.44
C THR A 112 -1.52 -5.08 10.64
N PHE A 113 -0.48 -4.32 10.28
CA PHE A 113 0.66 -4.89 9.54
C PHE A 113 1.46 -5.89 10.38
N SER A 114 1.66 -5.63 11.66
CA SER A 114 2.33 -6.58 12.55
C SER A 114 1.57 -7.91 12.64
N MET A 115 0.25 -7.88 12.74
CA MET A 115 -0.59 -9.09 12.72
C MET A 115 -0.49 -9.81 11.37
N THR A 116 -0.49 -9.09 10.27
CA THR A 116 -0.33 -9.65 8.91
C THR A 116 1.03 -10.30 8.74
N LEU A 117 2.11 -9.64 9.15
CA LEU A 117 3.47 -10.15 9.08
C LEU A 117 3.68 -11.36 10.01
N PHE A 118 3.03 -11.37 11.16
CA PHE A 118 3.04 -12.51 12.07
C PHE A 118 2.42 -13.76 11.44
N ILE A 119 1.31 -13.60 10.73
CA ILE A 119 0.69 -14.70 9.97
C ILE A 119 1.58 -15.14 8.81
N TYR A 120 2.23 -14.21 8.09
CA TYR A 120 3.21 -14.55 7.06
C TYR A 120 4.34 -15.42 7.63
N TYR A 121 4.83 -15.08 8.82
CA TYR A 121 5.86 -15.86 9.51
C TYR A 121 5.38 -17.29 9.82
N ILE A 122 4.16 -17.44 10.37
CA ILE A 122 3.59 -18.76 10.72
C ILE A 122 3.42 -19.64 9.46
N PHE A 123 2.94 -19.07 8.36
CA PHE A 123 2.73 -19.80 7.11
C PHE A 123 3.99 -19.96 6.24
N GLY A 124 5.15 -19.50 6.74
CA GLY A 124 6.41 -19.60 6.01
C GLY A 124 6.51 -18.73 4.75
N TYR A 125 5.65 -17.72 4.62
CA TYR A 125 5.78 -16.74 3.54
C TYR A 125 7.01 -15.86 3.76
N THR A 126 7.77 -15.64 2.68
CA THR A 126 8.92 -14.74 2.71
C THR A 126 8.51 -13.31 2.38
N LEU A 127 9.10 -12.34 3.07
CA LEU A 127 9.02 -10.94 2.67
C LEU A 127 9.85 -10.76 1.39
N ASN A 128 9.16 -10.56 0.30
CA ASN A 128 9.77 -10.33 -1.00
C ASN A 128 9.14 -9.10 -1.67
N ARG A 129 9.64 -8.72 -2.84
CA ARG A 129 9.13 -7.57 -3.60
C ARG A 129 7.62 -7.63 -3.82
N VAL A 130 7.06 -8.81 -4.08
CA VAL A 130 5.63 -8.99 -4.37
C VAL A 130 4.79 -8.81 -3.13
N THR A 131 5.20 -9.40 -2.00
CA THR A 131 4.48 -9.26 -0.72
C THR A 131 4.56 -7.85 -0.16
N LEU A 132 5.70 -7.16 -0.28
CA LEU A 132 5.82 -5.75 0.08
C LEU A 132 4.95 -4.84 -0.80
N PHE A 133 4.92 -5.10 -2.10
CA PHE A 133 4.04 -4.38 -3.01
C PHE A 133 2.55 -4.59 -2.66
N ALA A 134 2.16 -5.80 -2.28
CA ALA A 134 0.81 -6.09 -1.79
C ALA A 134 0.45 -5.26 -0.54
N LEU A 135 1.37 -5.12 0.42
CA LEU A 135 1.17 -4.31 1.61
C LEU A 135 1.02 -2.81 1.28
N ILE A 136 1.81 -2.29 0.33
CA ILE A 136 1.69 -0.92 -0.14
C ILE A 136 0.33 -0.70 -0.80
N LEU A 137 -0.05 -1.59 -1.73
CA LEU A 137 -1.31 -1.50 -2.45
C LEU A 137 -2.51 -1.48 -1.50
N VAL A 138 -2.47 -2.33 -0.47
CA VAL A 138 -3.60 -2.49 0.46
C VAL A 138 -3.60 -1.44 1.57
N THR A 139 -2.52 -0.66 1.74
CA THR A 139 -2.40 0.33 2.82
C THR A 139 -3.58 1.31 2.84
N GLY A 140 -3.98 1.84 1.68
CA GLY A 140 -5.13 2.74 1.57
C GLY A 140 -6.43 2.07 2.04
N ILE A 141 -6.69 0.86 1.57
CA ILE A 141 -7.92 0.11 1.88
C ILE A 141 -7.98 -0.30 3.36
N VAL A 142 -6.83 -0.68 3.93
CA VAL A 142 -6.68 -1.04 5.35
C VAL A 142 -7.03 0.13 6.28
N ILE A 143 -6.63 1.35 5.88
CA ILE A 143 -6.88 2.55 6.67
C ILE A 143 -8.36 2.94 6.65
N ASP A 144 -9.05 2.73 5.55
CA ASP A 144 -10.44 3.17 5.35
C ASP A 144 -11.40 2.59 6.39
N ALA A 145 -11.31 1.31 6.72
CA ALA A 145 -12.15 0.69 7.73
C ALA A 145 -11.99 1.38 9.11
N THR A 146 -10.77 1.71 9.49
CA THR A 146 -10.48 2.40 10.75
C THR A 146 -10.97 3.85 10.71
N ILE A 147 -10.81 4.56 9.59
CA ILE A 147 -11.28 5.94 9.41
C ILE A 147 -12.79 6.01 9.61
N ILE A 148 -13.55 5.15 8.91
CA ILE A 148 -15.02 5.13 8.96
C ILE A 148 -15.51 4.94 10.41
N VAL A 149 -14.95 3.96 11.12
CA VAL A 149 -15.34 3.67 12.50
C VAL A 149 -14.99 4.83 13.43
N VAL A 150 -13.76 5.35 13.35
CA VAL A 150 -13.28 6.41 14.24
C VAL A 150 -14.00 7.75 13.98
N GLU A 151 -14.27 8.06 12.70
CA GLU A 151 -15.01 9.26 12.32
C GLU A 151 -16.46 9.20 12.83
N ASN A 152 -17.16 8.08 12.63
CA ASN A 152 -18.52 7.93 13.12
C ASN A 152 -18.57 8.01 14.65
N MET A 153 -17.62 7.39 15.36
CA MET A 153 -17.50 7.53 16.81
C MET A 153 -17.25 8.98 17.23
N HIS A 154 -16.39 9.69 16.52
CA HIS A 154 -16.11 11.10 16.79
C HIS A 154 -17.36 11.96 16.63
N ARG A 155 -18.14 11.74 15.57
CA ARG A 155 -19.43 12.39 15.34
C ARG A 155 -20.42 12.12 16.47
N HIS A 156 -20.61 10.85 16.85
CA HIS A 156 -21.51 10.48 17.95
C HIS A 156 -21.10 11.08 19.30
N PHE A 157 -19.78 11.12 19.60
CA PHE A 157 -19.28 11.74 20.82
C PHE A 157 -19.52 13.25 20.85
N GLN A 158 -19.42 13.90 19.70
CA GLN A 158 -19.76 15.32 19.60
C GLN A 158 -21.27 15.56 19.80
N MET A 159 -22.12 14.80 19.09
CA MET A 159 -23.60 14.94 19.18
C MET A 159 -24.13 14.68 20.59
N LYS A 160 -23.62 13.65 21.28
CA LYS A 160 -24.09 13.30 22.64
C LYS A 160 -23.32 14.00 23.77
N GLY A 161 -22.29 14.78 23.45
CA GLY A 161 -21.48 15.50 24.44
C GLY A 161 -20.70 14.61 25.41
N ASN A 162 -20.68 13.28 25.20
CA ASN A 162 -19.93 12.34 26.02
C ASN A 162 -19.24 11.23 25.19
N ALA A 163 -18.07 10.80 25.68
CA ALA A 163 -17.33 9.67 25.11
C ALA A 163 -17.55 8.43 25.99
N SER A 164 -18.77 7.87 25.97
CA SER A 164 -19.11 6.68 26.72
C SER A 164 -19.01 5.40 25.88
N LEU A 165 -18.85 4.25 26.54
CA LEU A 165 -18.85 2.95 25.87
C LEU A 165 -20.18 2.69 25.14
N LYS A 166 -21.31 3.12 25.71
CA LYS A 166 -22.63 2.99 25.09
C LYS A 166 -22.69 3.75 23.77
N THR A 167 -22.27 5.03 23.78
CA THR A 167 -22.22 5.86 22.56
C THR A 167 -21.27 5.29 21.51
N ALA A 168 -20.15 4.70 21.94
CA ALA A 168 -19.21 4.03 21.05
C ALA A 168 -19.85 2.80 20.38
N LEU A 169 -20.55 1.96 21.13
CA LEU A 169 -21.23 0.77 20.59
C LEU A 169 -22.33 1.16 19.60
N GLU A 170 -23.11 2.19 19.87
CA GLU A 170 -24.13 2.69 18.94
C GLU A 170 -23.51 3.15 17.63
N ALA A 171 -22.41 3.91 17.70
CA ALA A 171 -21.67 4.34 16.51
C ALA A 171 -21.10 3.16 15.71
N ILE A 172 -20.57 2.13 16.37
CA ILE A 172 -20.03 0.94 15.71
C ILE A 172 -21.15 0.14 15.05
N LEU A 173 -22.30 -0.03 15.70
CA LEU A 173 -23.43 -0.77 15.14
C LEU A 173 -23.97 -0.13 13.86
N GLU A 174 -23.93 1.19 13.76
CA GLU A 174 -24.35 1.92 12.57
C GLU A 174 -23.48 1.62 11.35
N VAL A 175 -22.15 1.61 11.51
CA VAL A 175 -21.20 1.45 10.39
C VAL A 175 -20.59 0.07 10.27
N GLY A 176 -20.75 -0.79 11.28
CA GLY A 176 -20.08 -2.10 11.34
C GLY A 176 -20.48 -3.02 10.19
N ASN A 177 -21.79 -3.23 9.98
CA ASN A 177 -22.30 -4.07 8.90
C ASN A 177 -21.86 -3.58 7.50
N PRO A 178 -22.03 -2.29 7.14
CA PRO A 178 -21.50 -1.77 5.87
C PRO A 178 -20.01 -1.96 5.72
N THR A 179 -19.22 -1.75 6.76
CA THR A 179 -17.76 -1.90 6.73
C THR A 179 -17.34 -3.35 6.54
N ILE A 180 -17.99 -4.30 7.23
CA ILE A 180 -17.77 -5.74 7.06
C ILE A 180 -18.07 -6.15 5.61
N LEU A 181 -19.24 -5.76 5.09
CA LEU A 181 -19.64 -6.10 3.73
C LEU A 181 -18.69 -5.50 2.69
N ALA A 182 -18.29 -4.24 2.86
CA ALA A 182 -17.31 -3.60 2.00
C ALA A 182 -15.97 -4.35 1.99
N THR A 183 -15.46 -4.73 3.15
CA THR A 183 -14.21 -5.51 3.27
C THR A 183 -14.32 -6.85 2.57
N LEU A 184 -15.43 -7.59 2.78
CA LEU A 184 -15.66 -8.88 2.13
C LEU A 184 -15.77 -8.77 0.61
N THR A 185 -16.42 -7.72 0.10
CA THR A 185 -16.52 -7.50 -1.36
C THR A 185 -15.17 -7.20 -1.99
N VAL A 186 -14.31 -6.42 -1.33
CA VAL A 186 -12.95 -6.17 -1.83
C VAL A 186 -12.10 -7.45 -1.80
N ILE A 187 -12.18 -8.24 -0.73
CA ILE A 187 -11.51 -9.55 -0.67
C ILE A 187 -12.00 -10.44 -1.81
N ALA A 188 -13.31 -10.56 -2.02
CA ALA A 188 -13.89 -11.35 -3.10
C ALA A 188 -13.43 -10.87 -4.48
N SER A 189 -13.29 -9.57 -4.70
CA SER A 189 -12.82 -9.01 -5.98
C SER A 189 -11.35 -9.29 -6.26
N MET A 190 -10.51 -9.44 -5.22
CA MET A 190 -9.08 -9.75 -5.36
C MET A 190 -8.80 -11.26 -5.46
N MET A 191 -9.70 -12.11 -4.96
CA MET A 191 -9.51 -13.56 -4.93
C MET A 191 -9.24 -14.21 -6.29
N PRO A 192 -9.86 -13.83 -7.43
CA PRO A 192 -9.56 -14.42 -8.72
C PRO A 192 -8.07 -14.37 -9.09
N MET A 193 -7.33 -13.35 -8.64
CA MET A 193 -5.89 -13.23 -8.87
C MET A 193 -5.08 -14.32 -8.15
N ALA A 194 -5.59 -14.89 -7.06
CA ALA A 194 -4.94 -15.99 -6.34
C ALA A 194 -4.99 -17.32 -7.11
N PHE A 195 -5.90 -17.45 -8.07
CA PHE A 195 -6.09 -18.66 -8.87
C PHE A 195 -5.41 -18.59 -10.25
N VAL A 196 -4.59 -17.59 -10.50
CA VAL A 196 -3.82 -17.48 -11.74
C VAL A 196 -2.88 -18.67 -11.85
N ARG A 197 -2.93 -19.38 -12.99
CA ARG A 197 -2.13 -20.56 -13.28
C ARG A 197 -0.92 -20.21 -14.14
N GLY A 198 0.00 -21.16 -14.28
CA GLY A 198 1.22 -21.00 -15.09
C GLY A 198 2.38 -20.42 -14.31
N LEU A 199 3.44 -20.02 -15.02
CA LEU A 199 4.68 -19.50 -14.42
C LEU A 199 4.48 -18.29 -13.49
N MET A 200 3.45 -17.49 -13.76
CA MET A 200 3.13 -16.28 -12.97
C MET A 200 2.31 -16.58 -11.71
N GLY A 201 1.63 -17.73 -11.61
CA GLY A 201 0.80 -18.10 -10.47
C GLY A 201 1.51 -17.98 -9.12
N PRO A 202 2.64 -18.67 -8.92
CA PRO A 202 3.40 -18.61 -7.66
C PRO A 202 3.89 -17.21 -7.27
N TYR A 203 4.07 -16.33 -8.27
CA TYR A 203 4.50 -14.95 -8.02
C TYR A 203 3.32 -14.02 -7.70
N MET A 204 2.16 -14.26 -8.28
CA MET A 204 0.99 -13.39 -8.12
C MET A 204 0.09 -13.79 -6.95
N ALA A 205 -0.01 -15.09 -6.63
CA ALA A 205 -0.88 -15.58 -5.55
C ALA A 205 -0.59 -14.99 -4.15
N PRO A 206 0.66 -14.73 -3.72
CA PRO A 206 0.93 -14.12 -2.42
C PRO A 206 0.32 -12.71 -2.27
N MET A 207 0.09 -12.00 -3.38
CA MET A 207 -0.42 -10.63 -3.36
C MET A 207 -1.88 -10.55 -2.86
N PRO A 208 -2.87 -11.21 -3.47
CA PRO A 208 -4.26 -11.20 -2.99
C PRO A 208 -4.43 -11.88 -1.64
N ILE A 209 -3.63 -12.93 -1.35
CA ILE A 209 -3.67 -13.61 -0.05
C ILE A 209 -3.23 -12.64 1.06
N GLY A 210 -2.10 -11.97 0.87
CA GLY A 210 -1.59 -11.02 1.83
C GLY A 210 -2.47 -9.79 2.00
N ALA A 211 -2.99 -9.26 0.90
CA ALA A 211 -3.95 -8.17 0.93
C ALA A 211 -5.22 -8.56 1.70
N SER A 212 -5.78 -9.73 1.43
CA SER A 212 -6.98 -10.24 2.11
C SER A 212 -6.75 -10.42 3.61
N LEU A 213 -5.61 -10.98 4.02
CA LEU A 213 -5.24 -11.11 5.43
C LEU A 213 -5.12 -9.75 6.12
N ALA A 214 -4.42 -8.79 5.48
CA ALA A 214 -4.29 -7.44 6.02
C ALA A 214 -5.65 -6.76 6.19
N MET A 215 -6.59 -6.97 5.26
CA MET A 215 -7.93 -6.41 5.34
C MET A 215 -8.77 -7.05 6.46
N VAL A 216 -8.68 -8.37 6.67
CA VAL A 216 -9.34 -9.05 7.78
C VAL A 216 -8.81 -8.50 9.11
N PHE A 217 -7.48 -8.36 9.26
CA PHE A 217 -6.91 -7.80 10.48
C PHE A 217 -7.23 -6.32 10.67
N SER A 218 -7.29 -5.55 9.58
CA SER A 218 -7.72 -4.15 9.64
C SER A 218 -9.14 -4.03 10.17
N LEU A 219 -10.05 -4.85 9.67
CA LEU A 219 -11.43 -4.90 10.15
C LEU A 219 -11.49 -5.27 11.64
N LEU A 220 -10.70 -6.26 12.06
CA LEU A 220 -10.62 -6.67 13.47
C LEU A 220 -10.08 -5.54 14.34
N VAL A 221 -9.02 -4.86 13.93
CA VAL A 221 -8.45 -3.70 14.63
C VAL A 221 -9.44 -2.53 14.66
N ALA A 222 -10.13 -2.26 13.54
CA ALA A 222 -11.10 -1.19 13.43
C ALA A 222 -12.31 -1.40 14.35
N LEU A 223 -12.75 -2.65 14.56
CA LEU A 223 -13.90 -2.97 15.42
C LEU A 223 -13.54 -3.25 16.89
N THR A 224 -12.26 -3.43 17.22
CA THR A 224 -11.82 -3.75 18.60
C THR A 224 -10.90 -2.70 19.19
N ILE A 225 -9.69 -2.56 18.65
CA ILE A 225 -8.64 -1.69 19.19
C ILE A 225 -8.98 -0.22 18.96
N SER A 226 -9.44 0.14 17.77
CA SER A 226 -9.74 1.54 17.43
C SER A 226 -10.86 2.13 18.28
N PRO A 227 -11.98 1.43 18.57
CA PRO A 227 -13.00 1.92 19.50
C PRO A 227 -12.49 2.09 20.92
N TRP A 228 -11.67 1.16 21.41
CA TRP A 228 -11.09 1.27 22.74
C TRP A 228 -10.18 2.51 22.86
N LEU A 229 -9.37 2.79 21.85
CA LEU A 229 -8.55 4.00 21.77
C LEU A 229 -9.43 5.25 21.64
N ALA A 230 -10.48 5.20 20.82
CA ALA A 230 -11.37 6.33 20.57
C ALA A 230 -12.08 6.80 21.84
N VAL A 231 -12.60 5.88 22.65
CA VAL A 231 -13.22 6.23 23.96
C VAL A 231 -12.24 6.94 24.88
N ARG A 232 -10.95 6.62 24.83
CA ARG A 232 -9.91 7.21 25.69
C ARG A 232 -9.34 8.52 25.15
N LEU A 233 -9.16 8.63 23.85
CA LEU A 233 -8.47 9.74 23.22
C LEU A 233 -9.42 10.82 22.67
N LEU A 234 -10.58 10.42 22.13
CA LEU A 234 -11.55 11.36 21.59
C LEU A 234 -12.40 11.93 22.73
N LYS A 235 -12.12 13.16 23.11
CA LYS A 235 -12.94 13.89 24.08
C LYS A 235 -13.86 14.84 23.32
N PRO A 236 -15.15 14.93 23.65
CA PRO A 236 -16.03 15.93 23.07
C PRO A 236 -15.48 17.33 23.36
N LYS A 237 -15.59 18.24 22.41
CA LYS A 237 -15.25 19.64 22.64
C LYS A 237 -16.28 20.24 23.57
N ALA A 238 -15.83 20.91 24.64
CA ALA A 238 -16.70 21.54 25.67
C ALA A 238 -17.69 22.60 25.11
N ARG A 239 -17.48 23.05 23.88
CA ARG A 239 -18.29 24.09 23.21
C ARG A 239 -19.77 23.72 22.98
N TRP A 240 -20.12 22.43 23.04
CA TRP A 240 -21.47 21.94 22.79
C TRP A 240 -22.32 21.81 24.08
N ARG A 241 -21.73 22.16 25.22
CA ARG A 241 -22.42 22.04 26.53
C ARG A 241 -23.25 23.26 26.89
N GLU A 242 -23.03 24.38 26.19
CA GLU A 242 -23.69 25.67 26.51
C GLU A 242 -25.01 25.88 25.76
N ASP A 243 -25.31 25.10 24.72
CA ASP A 243 -26.51 25.26 23.89
C ASP A 243 -27.54 24.14 24.15
N VAL A 244 -27.61 23.61 25.37
CA VAL A 244 -28.71 22.73 25.78
C VAL A 244 -29.84 23.64 26.30
N ASP A 245 -30.86 23.80 25.47
CA ASP A 245 -32.11 24.42 25.91
C ASP A 245 -32.65 23.66 27.10
N GLY A 246 -33.31 24.37 28.03
CA GLY A 246 -33.69 23.87 29.34
C GLY A 246 -34.65 22.66 29.35
N ASP A 247 -35.00 22.09 28.20
CA ASP A 247 -35.82 20.89 28.03
C ASP A 247 -34.99 19.60 27.82
N GLY A 248 -33.67 19.69 27.76
CA GLY A 248 -32.78 18.54 27.59
C GLY A 248 -32.77 17.94 26.19
N THR A 249 -33.44 18.54 25.23
CA THR A 249 -33.39 18.15 23.83
C THR A 249 -32.28 18.93 23.12
N LEU A 250 -31.33 18.22 22.53
CA LEU A 250 -30.41 18.83 21.59
C LEU A 250 -31.23 19.26 20.38
N GLY A 251 -31.28 20.54 20.10
CA GLY A 251 -31.86 21.07 18.85
C GLY A 251 -31.13 20.47 17.65
N GLY A 252 -31.63 19.33 17.19
CA GLY A 252 -30.93 18.46 16.22
C GLY A 252 -30.80 19.06 14.82
N ASP A 253 -31.48 20.15 14.51
CA ASP A 253 -31.57 20.68 13.16
C ASP A 253 -30.64 21.88 12.86
N ASP A 254 -30.17 22.61 13.89
CA ASP A 254 -29.45 23.86 13.70
C ASP A 254 -27.92 23.70 13.70
N VAL A 255 -27.40 22.62 14.25
CA VAL A 255 -25.96 22.44 14.49
C VAL A 255 -25.17 22.07 13.25
N ASP A 256 -25.74 21.22 12.40
CA ASP A 256 -25.08 20.79 11.15
C ASP A 256 -25.30 21.77 9.99
N SER A 257 -26.44 22.52 10.00
CA SER A 257 -26.77 23.43 8.90
C SER A 257 -25.89 24.67 8.84
N TYR A 258 -25.47 25.21 9.99
CA TYR A 258 -24.69 26.47 10.03
C TYR A 258 -23.24 26.33 9.57
N SER A 259 -22.59 25.22 9.87
CA SER A 259 -21.19 24.98 9.47
C SER A 259 -21.06 24.48 8.03
N LEU A 260 -21.99 23.63 7.58
CA LEU A 260 -22.00 23.06 6.23
C LEU A 260 -22.24 24.12 5.14
N HIS A 261 -23.19 25.02 5.33
CA HIS A 261 -23.52 26.05 4.32
C HIS A 261 -22.40 27.07 4.08
N LYS A 262 -21.50 27.29 5.06
CA LYS A 262 -20.32 28.18 4.91
C LYS A 262 -19.11 27.48 4.26
N SER A 263 -19.10 26.15 4.18
CA SER A 263 -18.00 25.42 3.57
C SER A 263 -17.88 25.67 2.05
N PRO A 264 -16.67 25.93 1.53
CA PRO A 264 -16.48 26.04 0.09
C PRO A 264 -16.85 24.74 -0.64
N ILE A 265 -16.65 23.59 0.01
CA ILE A 265 -17.02 22.26 -0.52
C ILE A 265 -18.54 22.17 -0.70
N TYR A 266 -19.33 22.63 0.27
CA TYR A 266 -20.78 22.65 0.16
C TYR A 266 -21.27 23.54 -0.99
N ARG A 267 -20.62 24.68 -1.23
CA ARG A 267 -20.97 25.56 -2.36
C ARG A 267 -20.74 24.88 -3.70
N VAL A 268 -19.60 24.17 -3.85
CA VAL A 268 -19.29 23.41 -5.07
C VAL A 268 -20.27 22.26 -5.25
N TYR A 269 -20.52 21.48 -4.19
CA TYR A 269 -21.47 20.38 -4.19
C TYR A 269 -22.89 20.85 -4.56
N ASN A 270 -23.39 21.88 -3.90
CA ASN A 270 -24.71 22.43 -4.16
C ASN A 270 -24.86 22.96 -5.60
N LYS A 271 -23.83 23.59 -6.14
CA LYS A 271 -23.83 24.08 -7.54
C LYS A 271 -23.82 22.95 -8.57
N LEU A 272 -23.12 21.85 -8.31
CA LEU A 272 -22.96 20.72 -9.24
C LEU A 272 -24.06 19.67 -9.08
N VAL A 273 -24.37 19.27 -7.86
CA VAL A 273 -25.21 18.09 -7.59
C VAL A 273 -26.68 18.45 -7.44
N ARG A 274 -27.01 19.59 -6.82
CA ARG A 274 -28.39 20.02 -6.62
C ARG A 274 -29.20 20.09 -7.92
N PRO A 275 -28.73 20.70 -9.04
CA PRO A 275 -29.49 20.72 -10.26
C PRO A 275 -29.69 19.37 -10.92
N LEU A 276 -28.82 18.38 -10.62
CA LEU A 276 -28.97 17.00 -11.11
C LEU A 276 -30.08 16.25 -10.35
N ILE A 277 -30.22 16.52 -9.05
CA ILE A 277 -31.24 15.89 -8.20
C ILE A 277 -32.62 16.55 -8.41
N GLU A 278 -32.68 17.89 -8.42
CA GLU A 278 -33.96 18.64 -8.53
C GLU A 278 -34.58 18.55 -9.94
N THR A 279 -33.77 18.37 -10.97
CA THR A 279 -34.27 18.33 -12.36
C THR A 279 -34.03 16.94 -12.98
N PRO A 280 -35.06 16.08 -13.08
CA PRO A 280 -34.90 14.71 -13.59
C PRO A 280 -34.28 14.64 -15.00
N ARG A 281 -34.59 15.63 -15.87
CA ARG A 281 -33.99 15.71 -17.21
C ARG A 281 -32.46 15.90 -17.18
N LYS A 282 -31.94 16.74 -16.26
CA LYS A 282 -30.51 16.95 -16.09
C LYS A 282 -29.83 15.74 -15.46
N GLY A 283 -30.49 15.05 -14.53
CA GLY A 283 -30.01 13.79 -13.95
C GLY A 283 -29.89 12.70 -15.00
N VAL A 284 -30.91 12.50 -15.85
CA VAL A 284 -30.88 11.53 -16.96
C VAL A 284 -29.79 11.89 -17.97
N LEU A 285 -29.65 13.18 -18.33
CA LEU A 285 -28.60 13.64 -19.24
C LEU A 285 -27.19 13.32 -18.66
N ALA A 286 -26.97 13.56 -17.36
CA ALA A 286 -25.69 13.24 -16.70
C ALA A 286 -25.42 11.73 -16.75
N LEU A 287 -26.41 10.88 -16.47
CA LEU A 287 -26.29 9.43 -16.59
C LEU A 287 -25.94 8.98 -18.01
N LEU A 288 -26.57 9.57 -19.02
CA LEU A 288 -26.28 9.29 -20.43
C LEU A 288 -24.85 9.70 -20.80
N ILE A 289 -24.35 10.83 -20.30
CA ILE A 289 -22.98 11.27 -20.52
C ILE A 289 -22.00 10.28 -19.88
N VAL A 290 -22.25 9.86 -18.63
CA VAL A 290 -21.40 8.86 -17.95
C VAL A 290 -21.44 7.53 -18.69
N ALA A 291 -22.62 7.07 -19.13
CA ALA A 291 -22.74 5.84 -19.90
C ALA A 291 -22.00 5.93 -21.24
N ALA A 292 -22.12 7.04 -21.96
CA ALA A 292 -21.41 7.26 -23.21
C ALA A 292 -19.88 7.27 -23.01
N LEU A 293 -19.38 7.93 -21.96
CA LEU A 293 -17.97 7.92 -21.60
C LEU A 293 -17.47 6.51 -21.24
N THR A 294 -18.27 5.75 -20.52
CA THR A 294 -17.94 4.34 -20.17
C THR A 294 -17.85 3.48 -21.42
N VAL A 295 -18.83 3.59 -22.34
CA VAL A 295 -18.81 2.87 -23.62
C VAL A 295 -17.62 3.30 -24.47
N ALA A 296 -17.35 4.60 -24.59
CA ALA A 296 -16.20 5.11 -25.32
C ALA A 296 -14.87 4.62 -24.74
N SER A 297 -14.73 4.63 -23.42
CA SER A 297 -13.55 4.09 -22.74
C SER A 297 -13.38 2.59 -23.01
N THR A 298 -14.46 1.81 -22.92
CA THR A 298 -14.42 0.37 -23.23
C THR A 298 -14.05 0.11 -24.69
N PHE A 299 -14.52 0.96 -25.61
CA PHE A 299 -14.20 0.86 -27.03
C PHE A 299 -12.70 1.02 -27.33
N LEU A 300 -11.97 1.80 -26.51
CA LEU A 300 -10.49 1.92 -26.62
C LEU A 300 -9.76 0.59 -26.38
N PHE A 301 -10.31 -0.29 -25.56
CA PHE A 301 -9.76 -1.65 -25.39
C PHE A 301 -10.05 -2.53 -26.60
N VAL A 302 -11.26 -2.45 -27.16
CA VAL A 302 -11.67 -3.23 -28.34
C VAL A 302 -10.85 -2.84 -29.57
N THR A 303 -10.60 -1.55 -29.76
CA THR A 303 -9.77 -1.02 -30.87
C THR A 303 -8.27 -1.25 -30.67
N ARG A 304 -7.86 -1.85 -29.55
CA ARG A 304 -6.46 -2.06 -29.18
C ARG A 304 -5.60 -0.78 -29.13
N THR A 305 -6.23 0.38 -29.08
CA THR A 305 -5.51 1.66 -28.90
C THR A 305 -4.79 1.68 -27.56
N VAL A 306 -5.41 1.06 -26.54
CA VAL A 306 -4.76 0.78 -25.26
C VAL A 306 -4.22 -0.64 -25.28
N GLN A 307 -2.89 -0.79 -25.26
CA GLN A 307 -2.25 -2.09 -25.22
C GLN A 307 -2.35 -2.71 -23.84
N VAL A 308 -3.00 -3.86 -23.73
CA VAL A 308 -3.06 -4.64 -22.48
C VAL A 308 -1.81 -5.50 -22.40
N LYS A 309 -0.91 -5.17 -21.48
CA LYS A 309 0.28 -5.98 -21.15
C LYS A 309 0.14 -6.50 -19.73
N MET A 310 0.40 -7.79 -19.53
CA MET A 310 0.23 -8.43 -18.23
C MET A 310 1.24 -7.94 -17.17
N LEU A 311 2.45 -7.61 -17.60
CA LEU A 311 3.51 -7.08 -16.73
C LEU A 311 4.31 -6.03 -17.50
N PRO A 312 4.72 -4.93 -16.85
CA PRO A 312 5.70 -4.04 -17.41
C PRO A 312 7.02 -4.82 -17.59
N PHE A 313 7.71 -4.61 -18.71
CA PHE A 313 9.05 -5.13 -18.88
C PHE A 313 9.93 -4.55 -17.77
N ASP A 314 10.66 -5.42 -17.08
CA ASP A 314 11.74 -5.00 -16.19
C ASP A 314 12.87 -4.52 -17.08
N ASN A 315 13.28 -3.27 -16.96
CA ASN A 315 14.43 -2.73 -17.66
C ASN A 315 15.67 -3.39 -17.04
N LYS A 316 16.08 -4.50 -17.64
CA LYS A 316 17.37 -5.11 -17.34
C LYS A 316 18.41 -4.41 -18.18
N SER A 317 19.41 -3.83 -17.53
CA SER A 317 20.56 -3.21 -18.19
C SER A 317 21.53 -4.25 -18.73
N GLU A 318 21.05 -5.44 -19.07
CA GLU A 318 21.87 -6.58 -19.52
C GLU A 318 21.21 -7.30 -20.69
N PHE A 319 22.03 -7.74 -21.60
CA PHE A 319 21.68 -8.71 -22.63
C PHE A 319 22.59 -9.93 -22.50
N GLN A 320 22.07 -11.08 -22.81
CA GLN A 320 22.82 -12.34 -22.77
C GLN A 320 23.07 -12.82 -24.22
N VAL A 321 24.33 -13.00 -24.56
CA VAL A 321 24.74 -13.66 -25.82
C VAL A 321 25.13 -15.09 -25.44
N ILE A 322 24.41 -16.05 -25.96
CA ILE A 322 24.74 -17.48 -25.83
C ILE A 322 25.44 -17.89 -27.12
N ILE A 323 26.68 -18.34 -27.00
CA ILE A 323 27.44 -18.87 -28.12
C ILE A 323 27.57 -20.37 -27.91
N ASP A 324 26.84 -21.15 -28.67
CA ASP A 324 26.98 -22.60 -28.69
C ASP A 324 28.13 -22.93 -29.69
N THR A 325 29.25 -23.37 -29.14
CA THR A 325 30.33 -23.91 -29.95
C THR A 325 30.11 -25.41 -30.17
N PRO A 326 30.45 -25.96 -31.35
CA PRO A 326 30.43 -27.41 -31.54
C PRO A 326 31.34 -28.07 -30.51
N GLU A 327 30.84 -29.16 -29.93
CA GLU A 327 31.64 -29.98 -29.01
C GLU A 327 32.87 -30.47 -29.74
N GLY A 328 34.05 -30.10 -29.25
CA GLY A 328 35.33 -30.51 -29.75
C GLY A 328 35.77 -31.87 -29.21
#